data_b31632705b2dad57934fea6d2924c867
#
_entry.id   b31632705b2dad57934fea6d2924c867
#
_cell.length_a   1.000
_cell.length_b   1.000
_cell.length_c   1.000
_cell.angle_alpha   90.00
_cell.angle_beta   90.00
_cell.angle_gamma   90.00
#
_symmetry.space_group_name_H-M   'P 1'
#
loop_
_entity.id
_entity.type
_entity.pdbx_description
1 polymer ?
#
loop_
_entity_poly.entity_id
_entity_poly.type
_entity_poly.pdbx_seq_one_letter_code
_entity_poly.pdbx_strand_id
1 'polypeptide(L)'
;VLKMRRAGKPLISARIKNTTLLCMLMLMIGYSSYALIVIRSSANPPMDQNSPEDIFTLGEYLGREQYGTRPLFYGQAYTSQVALERDGEYCKPVLSKGDPVYQRKDKATPDEKDSYFVVRTKDEYKYAQNMLFPRMHSSSAEHAQAYEDWMGGVEGTQVPYDRCGEMIMVKMPTQLENIRFFLSYQCNFMYWRYFMWNFAGRQNLSLIHISEPTRHSLIS
;
A
#
# COMPACT_ATOMS: atom_id res chain seq x y z
N VAL A 1 -36.54 8.34 14.64
CA VAL A 1 -36.39 6.96 15.11
C VAL A 1 -37.67 6.20 14.80
N LEU A 2 -37.66 5.41 13.73
CA LEU A 2 -38.82 4.58 13.32
C LEU A 2 -39.07 3.52 14.40
N LYS A 3 -40.14 3.70 15.20
CA LYS A 3 -40.65 2.67 16.09
C LYS A 3 -41.40 1.62 15.25
N MET A 4 -40.69 0.65 14.70
CA MET A 4 -41.34 -0.53 14.18
C MET A 4 -41.80 -1.42 15.36
N ARG A 5 -43.09 -1.38 15.68
CA ARG A 5 -43.73 -2.30 16.64
C ARG A 5 -44.45 -3.38 15.87
N ARG A 6 -44.07 -4.62 16.03
CA ARG A 6 -44.89 -5.80 15.71
C ARG A 6 -45.33 -6.44 17.03
N ALA A 7 -46.62 -6.57 17.21
CA ALA A 7 -47.23 -7.23 18.40
C ALA A 7 -46.73 -6.71 19.77
N GLY A 8 -46.70 -5.41 19.99
CA GLY A 8 -46.43 -4.78 21.28
C GLY A 8 -44.97 -4.82 21.77
N LYS A 9 -44.08 -5.62 21.15
CA LYS A 9 -42.65 -5.71 21.52
C LYS A 9 -41.77 -4.94 20.52
N PRO A 10 -40.77 -4.21 20.99
CA PRO A 10 -39.82 -3.54 20.08
C PRO A 10 -39.01 -4.61 19.35
N LEU A 11 -38.87 -4.45 18.00
CA LEU A 11 -38.08 -5.38 17.18
C LEU A 11 -36.61 -5.49 17.59
N ILE A 12 -36.07 -4.43 18.19
CA ILE A 12 -34.66 -4.35 18.61
C ILE A 12 -34.63 -4.12 20.12
N SER A 13 -33.92 -4.98 20.83
CA SER A 13 -33.70 -4.86 22.26
C SER A 13 -33.01 -3.56 22.65
N ALA A 14 -33.33 -2.98 23.81
CA ALA A 14 -32.68 -1.78 24.34
C ALA A 14 -31.15 -1.96 24.48
N ARG A 15 -30.71 -3.17 24.84
CA ARG A 15 -29.29 -3.52 24.96
C ARG A 15 -28.58 -3.39 23.61
N ILE A 16 -29.17 -3.94 22.54
CA ILE A 16 -28.58 -3.84 21.18
C ILE A 16 -28.48 -2.38 20.77
N LYS A 17 -29.48 -1.55 21.02
CA LYS A 17 -29.45 -0.12 20.69
C LYS A 17 -28.32 0.60 21.42
N ASN A 18 -28.20 0.37 22.73
CA ASN A 18 -27.14 1.01 23.52
C ASN A 18 -25.75 0.56 23.05
N THR A 19 -25.56 -0.72 22.78
CA THR A 19 -24.29 -1.22 22.27
C THR A 19 -23.95 -0.62 20.89
N THR A 20 -24.93 -0.57 19.98
CA THR A 20 -24.72 0.02 18.65
C THR A 20 -24.40 1.52 18.74
N LEU A 21 -25.11 2.27 19.59
CA LEU A 21 -24.83 3.69 19.81
C LEU A 21 -23.44 3.90 20.41
N LEU A 22 -23.05 3.09 21.38
CA LEU A 22 -21.72 3.16 21.97
C LEU A 22 -20.63 2.83 20.94
N CYS A 23 -20.80 1.79 20.16
CA CYS A 23 -19.86 1.46 19.08
C CYS A 23 -19.77 2.59 18.05
N MET A 24 -20.90 3.18 17.66
CA MET A 24 -20.91 4.31 16.73
C MET A 24 -20.20 5.54 17.31
N LEU A 25 -20.43 5.85 18.59
CA LEU A 25 -19.76 6.92 19.30
C LEU A 25 -18.24 6.70 19.32
N MET A 26 -17.78 5.50 19.65
CA MET A 26 -16.36 5.16 19.66
C MET A 26 -15.74 5.26 18.28
N LEU A 27 -16.44 4.84 17.24
CA LEU A 27 -16.00 5.03 15.84
C LEU A 27 -15.88 6.53 15.51
N MET A 28 -16.87 7.35 15.87
CA MET A 28 -16.82 8.80 15.62
C MET A 28 -15.64 9.45 16.33
N ILE A 29 -15.36 9.08 17.58
CA ILE A 29 -14.19 9.57 18.33
C ILE A 29 -12.89 9.13 17.61
N GLY A 30 -12.80 7.89 17.17
CA GLY A 30 -11.63 7.40 16.43
C GLY A 30 -11.40 8.18 15.13
N TYR A 31 -12.45 8.37 14.34
CA TYR A 31 -12.36 9.11 13.08
C TYR A 31 -12.13 10.62 13.26
N SER A 32 -12.48 11.19 14.41
CA SER A 32 -12.21 12.61 14.68
C SER A 32 -10.72 12.94 14.68
N SER A 33 -9.85 11.95 14.90
CA SER A 33 -8.40 12.11 14.79
C SER A 33 -7.94 12.54 13.38
N TYR A 34 -8.64 12.11 12.32
CA TYR A 34 -8.33 12.55 10.95
C TYR A 34 -8.66 14.02 10.73
N ALA A 35 -9.74 14.53 11.34
CA ALA A 35 -10.03 15.96 11.30
C ALA A 35 -8.93 16.79 11.99
N LEU A 36 -8.34 16.28 13.07
CA LEU A 36 -7.22 16.93 13.74
C LEU A 36 -5.96 17.01 12.84
N ILE A 37 -5.73 16.02 11.97
CA ILE A 37 -4.63 16.06 11.00
C ILE A 37 -4.81 17.22 10.04
N VAL A 38 -6.01 17.38 9.47
CA VAL A 38 -6.32 18.47 8.54
C VAL A 38 -6.20 19.84 9.21
N ILE A 39 -6.77 19.99 10.41
CA ILE A 39 -6.69 21.23 11.18
C ILE A 39 -5.24 21.61 11.51
N ARG A 40 -4.43 20.62 11.85
CA ARG A 40 -3.02 20.86 12.15
C ARG A 40 -2.22 21.24 10.90
N SER A 41 -2.48 20.56 9.78
CA SER A 41 -1.82 20.84 8.50
C SER A 41 -2.15 22.26 8.01
N SER A 42 -3.40 22.70 8.10
CA SER A 42 -3.80 24.05 7.70
C SER A 42 -3.14 25.18 8.54
N ALA A 43 -2.53 24.86 9.69
CA ALA A 43 -1.73 25.77 10.46
C ALA A 43 -0.26 25.87 9.99
N ASN A 44 0.12 25.21 8.90
CA ASN A 44 1.47 25.21 8.28
C ASN A 44 2.60 24.97 9.29
N PRO A 45 2.64 23.83 10.00
CA PRO A 45 3.72 23.51 10.91
C PRO A 45 5.04 23.30 10.16
N PRO A 46 6.22 23.47 10.81
CA PRO A 46 7.52 23.32 10.16
C PRO A 46 7.78 21.95 9.52
N MET A 47 7.10 20.91 9.99
CA MET A 47 7.12 19.57 9.40
C MET A 47 5.68 19.16 9.05
N ASP A 48 5.29 19.43 7.81
CA ASP A 48 3.98 19.08 7.27
C ASP A 48 4.14 18.14 6.07
N GLN A 49 4.16 16.85 6.37
CA GLN A 49 4.37 15.82 5.34
C GLN A 49 3.11 15.70 4.46
N ASN A 50 3.28 15.94 3.16
CA ASN A 50 2.24 15.94 2.13
C ASN A 50 1.13 16.99 2.32
N SER A 51 1.27 17.93 3.24
CA SER A 51 0.31 19.03 3.49
C SER A 51 -1.15 18.60 3.36
N PRO A 52 -1.68 17.70 4.23
CA PRO A 52 -3.03 17.17 4.13
C PRO A 52 -4.08 18.20 4.58
N GLU A 53 -4.16 19.34 3.89
CA GLU A 53 -5.05 20.46 4.20
C GLU A 53 -6.49 20.22 3.75
N ASP A 54 -6.70 19.37 2.76
CA ASP A 54 -8.02 19.06 2.19
C ASP A 54 -8.28 17.55 2.09
N ILE A 55 -9.50 17.18 1.65
CA ILE A 55 -9.92 15.78 1.57
C ILE A 55 -9.07 14.99 0.58
N PHE A 56 -8.63 15.58 -0.53
CA PHE A 56 -7.85 14.89 -1.55
C PHE A 56 -6.44 14.62 -1.08
N THR A 57 -5.77 15.64 -0.54
CA THR A 57 -4.42 15.52 0.03
C THR A 57 -4.40 14.65 1.28
N LEU A 58 -5.47 14.68 2.10
CA LEU A 58 -5.64 13.73 3.20
C LEU A 58 -5.78 12.29 2.68
N GLY A 59 -6.52 12.07 1.58
CA GLY A 59 -6.66 10.78 0.93
C GLY A 59 -5.31 10.24 0.47
N GLU A 60 -4.49 11.05 -0.19
CA GLU A 60 -3.13 10.70 -0.64
C GLU A 60 -2.20 10.41 0.55
N TYR A 61 -2.29 11.19 1.62
CA TYR A 61 -1.54 10.96 2.86
C TYR A 61 -1.91 9.63 3.52
N LEU A 62 -3.19 9.33 3.66
CA LEU A 62 -3.69 8.07 4.24
C LEU A 62 -3.40 6.86 3.33
N GLY A 63 -3.54 7.05 2.02
CA GLY A 63 -3.21 6.04 1.01
C GLY A 63 -1.71 5.75 0.90
N ARG A 64 -0.86 6.59 1.53
CA ARG A 64 0.60 6.50 1.45
C ARG A 64 1.12 6.49 0.00
N GLU A 65 0.50 7.24 -0.87
CA GLU A 65 0.79 7.26 -2.30
C GLU A 65 2.22 7.67 -2.63
N GLN A 66 2.86 8.44 -1.74
CA GLN A 66 4.28 8.80 -1.85
C GLN A 66 5.23 7.59 -1.89
N TYR A 67 4.81 6.43 -1.39
CA TYR A 67 5.61 5.20 -1.38
C TYR A 67 5.35 4.30 -2.59
N GLY A 68 4.56 4.79 -3.55
CA GLY A 68 4.15 4.06 -4.74
C GLY A 68 3.05 3.05 -4.50
N THR A 69 2.46 2.61 -5.60
CA THR A 69 1.39 1.60 -5.60
C THR A 69 1.99 0.19 -5.55
N ARG A 70 1.34 -0.69 -4.80
CA ARG A 70 1.70 -2.11 -4.73
C ARG A 70 0.48 -2.95 -5.05
N PRO A 71 0.57 -3.89 -6.00
CA PRO A 71 -0.55 -4.75 -6.33
C PRO A 71 -0.90 -5.64 -5.14
N LEU A 72 -2.15 -5.52 -4.63
CA LEU A 72 -2.58 -6.26 -3.46
C LEU A 72 -3.21 -7.61 -3.82
N PHE A 73 -4.16 -7.59 -4.75
CA PHE A 73 -4.93 -8.78 -5.14
C PHE A 73 -4.59 -9.29 -6.54
N TYR A 74 -4.30 -8.39 -7.47
CA TYR A 74 -3.99 -8.72 -8.84
C TYR A 74 -2.99 -7.73 -9.41
N GLY A 75 -1.95 -8.21 -10.07
CA GLY A 75 -0.93 -7.36 -10.68
C GLY A 75 0.32 -8.12 -11.12
N GLN A 76 1.36 -7.37 -11.43
CA GLN A 76 2.60 -7.90 -11.96
C GLN A 76 3.39 -8.73 -10.94
N ALA A 77 4.13 -9.71 -11.43
CA ALA A 77 5.23 -10.35 -10.72
C ALA A 77 6.56 -9.63 -11.04
N TYR A 78 7.63 -9.97 -10.32
CA TYR A 78 8.94 -9.34 -10.49
C TYR A 78 9.56 -9.55 -11.87
N THR A 79 9.16 -10.59 -12.60
CA THR A 79 9.62 -10.89 -13.96
C THR A 79 8.67 -10.40 -15.05
N SER A 80 7.51 -9.84 -14.69
CA SER A 80 6.52 -9.37 -15.66
C SER A 80 7.06 -8.26 -16.54
N GLN A 81 6.76 -8.34 -17.83
CA GLN A 81 7.16 -7.36 -18.81
C GLN A 81 6.03 -6.35 -19.07
N VAL A 82 6.41 -5.11 -19.37
CA VAL A 82 5.45 -4.07 -19.75
C VAL A 82 4.81 -4.43 -21.08
N ALA A 83 3.48 -4.32 -21.16
CA ALA A 83 2.78 -4.55 -22.42
C ALA A 83 3.19 -3.50 -23.45
N LEU A 84 3.57 -3.96 -24.64
CA LEU A 84 3.98 -3.11 -25.74
C LEU A 84 2.91 -3.13 -26.84
N GLU A 85 2.68 -1.98 -27.44
CA GLU A 85 1.82 -1.84 -28.61
C GLU A 85 2.63 -1.28 -29.77
N ARG A 86 2.42 -1.82 -30.95
CA ARG A 86 3.12 -1.38 -32.16
C ARG A 86 2.43 -0.14 -32.74
N ASP A 87 3.18 0.96 -32.81
CA ASP A 87 2.76 2.21 -33.44
C ASP A 87 3.69 2.50 -34.64
N GLY A 88 3.32 2.00 -35.82
CA GLY A 88 4.15 2.04 -37.00
C GLY A 88 5.43 1.23 -36.91
N GLU A 89 6.58 1.87 -36.98
CA GLU A 89 7.91 1.25 -36.82
C GLU A 89 8.38 1.13 -35.36
N TYR A 90 7.75 1.86 -34.44
CA TYR A 90 8.18 1.92 -33.04
C TYR A 90 7.23 1.13 -32.13
N CYS A 91 7.78 0.66 -31.03
CA CYS A 91 7.02 0.04 -29.95
C CYS A 91 6.89 1.00 -28.80
N LYS A 92 5.64 1.20 -28.37
CA LYS A 92 5.33 2.06 -27.23
C LYS A 92 4.78 1.22 -26.07
N PRO A 93 5.16 1.56 -24.83
CA PRO A 93 4.54 0.92 -23.68
C PRO A 93 3.07 1.34 -23.58
N VAL A 94 2.21 0.37 -23.29
CA VAL A 94 0.80 0.62 -23.05
C VAL A 94 0.64 1.22 -21.66
N LEU A 95 0.08 2.43 -21.60
CA LEU A 95 -0.25 3.11 -20.35
C LEU A 95 -1.72 2.91 -20.04
N SER A 96 -2.02 2.64 -18.78
CA SER A 96 -3.38 2.69 -18.24
C SER A 96 -3.56 4.03 -17.56
N LYS A 97 -4.68 4.71 -17.85
CA LYS A 97 -5.03 5.94 -17.13
C LYS A 97 -5.33 5.58 -15.68
N GLY A 98 -4.56 6.14 -14.78
CA GLY A 98 -4.77 6.04 -13.34
C GLY A 98 -5.66 7.15 -12.80
N ASP A 99 -5.67 7.29 -11.49
CA ASP A 99 -6.49 8.27 -10.80
C ASP A 99 -6.06 9.71 -11.11
N PRO A 100 -7.02 10.64 -11.24
CA PRO A 100 -6.72 12.05 -11.46
C PRO A 100 -6.13 12.69 -10.19
N VAL A 101 -5.07 13.46 -10.35
CA VAL A 101 -4.49 14.29 -9.28
C VAL A 101 -5.17 15.64 -9.28
N TYR A 102 -5.84 15.95 -8.18
CA TYR A 102 -6.53 17.21 -7.98
C TYR A 102 -5.64 18.23 -7.29
N GLN A 103 -5.71 19.47 -7.73
CA GLN A 103 -5.10 20.61 -7.06
C GLN A 103 -6.15 21.67 -6.79
N ARG A 104 -6.10 22.26 -5.60
CA ARG A 104 -6.97 23.37 -5.24
C ARG A 104 -6.58 24.61 -6.03
N LYS A 105 -7.56 25.30 -6.57
CA LYS A 105 -7.38 26.59 -7.24
C LYS A 105 -7.22 27.68 -6.19
N ASP A 106 -6.26 28.57 -6.41
CA ASP A 106 -6.10 29.75 -5.55
C ASP A 106 -7.34 30.62 -5.59
N LYS A 107 -7.80 31.07 -4.42
CA LYS A 107 -8.96 31.93 -4.28
C LYS A 107 -8.61 33.36 -4.66
N ALA A 108 -9.43 33.99 -5.49
CA ALA A 108 -9.31 35.41 -5.78
C ALA A 108 -9.85 36.26 -4.62
N THR A 109 -10.87 35.76 -3.90
CA THR A 109 -11.49 36.41 -2.73
C THR A 109 -11.67 35.40 -1.59
N PRO A 110 -11.60 35.84 -0.30
CA PRO A 110 -11.77 34.93 0.85
C PRO A 110 -13.12 34.18 0.89
N ASP A 111 -14.16 34.79 0.31
CA ASP A 111 -15.52 34.24 0.31
C ASP A 111 -15.76 33.25 -0.84
N GLU A 112 -14.80 33.08 -1.75
CA GLU A 112 -14.92 32.14 -2.86
C GLU A 112 -14.88 30.68 -2.35
N LYS A 113 -15.79 29.84 -2.86
CA LYS A 113 -15.81 28.41 -2.55
C LYS A 113 -14.60 27.73 -3.12
N ASP A 114 -14.08 26.71 -2.39
CA ASP A 114 -13.00 25.88 -2.87
C ASP A 114 -13.38 25.21 -4.19
N SER A 115 -12.52 25.35 -5.17
CA SER A 115 -12.65 24.71 -6.48
C SER A 115 -11.37 23.94 -6.79
N TYR A 116 -11.51 22.80 -7.47
CA TYR A 116 -10.41 21.90 -7.78
C TYR A 116 -10.34 21.70 -9.28
N PHE A 117 -9.13 21.52 -9.78
CA PHE A 117 -8.92 21.13 -11.17
C PHE A 117 -7.95 19.95 -11.24
N VAL A 118 -8.08 19.17 -12.30
CA VAL A 118 -7.19 18.02 -12.55
C VAL A 118 -5.91 18.54 -13.18
N VAL A 119 -4.78 18.32 -12.50
CA VAL A 119 -3.46 18.72 -13.01
C VAL A 119 -2.90 17.67 -13.95
N ARG A 120 -3.02 16.41 -13.57
CA ARG A 120 -2.51 15.25 -14.31
C ARG A 120 -3.26 13.99 -13.90
N THR A 121 -3.13 12.94 -14.69
CA THR A 121 -3.50 11.57 -14.29
C THR A 121 -2.23 10.80 -13.89
N LYS A 122 -2.38 9.87 -12.94
CA LYS A 122 -1.32 8.95 -12.54
C LYS A 122 -1.32 7.79 -13.53
N ASP A 123 -0.64 7.97 -14.68
CA ASP A 123 -0.60 6.92 -15.68
C ASP A 123 0.35 5.81 -15.21
N GLU A 124 -0.15 4.58 -15.25
CA GLU A 124 0.60 3.38 -14.84
C GLU A 124 0.89 2.48 -16.06
N TYR A 125 2.04 1.85 -16.06
CA TYR A 125 2.37 0.86 -17.09
C TYR A 125 1.47 -0.36 -16.97
N LYS A 126 0.88 -0.75 -18.10
CA LYS A 126 0.16 -2.03 -18.16
C LYS A 126 1.15 -3.16 -18.36
N TYR A 127 1.07 -4.18 -17.53
CA TYR A 127 1.91 -5.37 -17.64
C TYR A 127 1.22 -6.46 -18.46
N ALA A 128 1.99 -7.16 -19.28
CA ALA A 128 1.47 -8.23 -20.14
C ALA A 128 1.10 -9.47 -19.32
N GLN A 129 1.92 -9.78 -18.30
CA GLN A 129 1.68 -10.93 -17.44
C GLN A 129 1.31 -10.44 -16.05
N ASN A 130 0.17 -10.90 -15.56
CA ASN A 130 -0.32 -10.61 -14.22
C ASN A 130 -0.67 -11.89 -13.49
N MET A 131 -0.58 -11.86 -12.16
CA MET A 131 -0.93 -12.97 -11.30
C MET A 131 -1.85 -12.54 -10.17
N LEU A 132 -2.55 -13.52 -9.57
CA LEU A 132 -3.35 -13.28 -8.38
C LEU A 132 -2.44 -13.19 -7.16
N PHE A 133 -2.74 -12.22 -6.27
CA PHE A 133 -2.06 -12.03 -5.01
C PHE A 133 -0.53 -11.97 -5.14
N PRO A 134 0.03 -11.06 -5.98
CA PRO A 134 1.46 -11.01 -6.23
C PRO A 134 2.22 -10.51 -4.99
N ARG A 135 3.03 -11.37 -4.40
CA ARG A 135 3.89 -11.02 -3.26
C ARG A 135 5.31 -10.70 -3.69
N MET A 136 5.79 -11.37 -4.73
CA MET A 136 7.05 -11.08 -5.41
C MET A 136 6.77 -10.16 -6.61
N HIS A 137 6.54 -8.86 -6.37
CA HIS A 137 6.07 -7.92 -7.41
C HIS A 137 7.13 -6.92 -7.88
N SER A 138 8.18 -6.70 -7.09
CA SER A 138 9.18 -5.67 -7.41
C SER A 138 10.18 -6.16 -8.44
N SER A 139 10.27 -5.44 -9.55
CA SER A 139 11.18 -5.73 -10.67
C SER A 139 12.59 -5.15 -10.48
N SER A 140 12.91 -4.52 -9.33
CA SER A 140 14.28 -4.07 -9.09
C SER A 140 15.22 -5.27 -8.95
N ALA A 141 16.43 -5.16 -9.52
CA ALA A 141 17.40 -6.25 -9.53
C ALA A 141 17.75 -6.77 -8.13
N GLU A 142 17.88 -5.86 -7.16
CA GLU A 142 18.15 -6.22 -5.76
C GLU A 142 17.02 -7.05 -5.14
N HIS A 143 15.76 -6.65 -5.38
CA HIS A 143 14.63 -7.39 -4.87
C HIS A 143 14.44 -8.72 -5.59
N ALA A 144 14.66 -8.76 -6.90
CA ALA A 144 14.57 -10.00 -7.68
C ALA A 144 15.57 -11.04 -7.17
N GLN A 145 16.83 -10.62 -6.94
CA GLN A 145 17.83 -11.50 -6.37
C GLN A 145 17.46 -11.94 -4.94
N ALA A 146 16.98 -11.03 -4.12
CA ALA A 146 16.54 -11.38 -2.76
C ALA A 146 15.37 -12.39 -2.76
N TYR A 147 14.46 -12.35 -3.73
CA TYR A 147 13.40 -13.35 -3.87
C TYR A 147 13.98 -14.73 -4.22
N GLU A 148 14.92 -14.79 -5.15
CA GLU A 148 15.57 -16.04 -5.57
C GLU A 148 16.40 -16.64 -4.43
N ASP A 149 17.18 -15.82 -3.74
CA ASP A 149 18.00 -16.25 -2.59
C ASP A 149 17.13 -16.78 -1.45
N TRP A 150 16.02 -16.07 -1.14
CA TRP A 150 15.10 -16.50 -0.07
C TRP A 150 14.38 -17.81 -0.38
N MET A 151 14.01 -18.00 -1.65
CA MET A 151 13.30 -19.19 -2.09
C MET A 151 14.23 -20.38 -2.36
N GLY A 152 15.55 -20.16 -2.44
CA GLY A 152 16.53 -21.17 -2.86
C GLY A 152 16.45 -21.47 -4.36
N GLY A 153 16.08 -20.47 -5.15
CA GLY A 153 15.78 -20.54 -6.57
C GLY A 153 14.28 -20.64 -6.84
N VAL A 154 13.83 -19.95 -7.87
CA VAL A 154 12.44 -19.99 -8.36
C VAL A 154 12.44 -20.84 -9.63
N GLU A 155 11.69 -21.94 -9.66
CA GLU A 155 11.55 -22.79 -10.87
C GLU A 155 10.72 -22.08 -11.94
N GLY A 156 9.59 -21.51 -11.53
CA GLY A 156 8.73 -20.71 -12.38
C GLY A 156 8.10 -21.46 -13.55
N THR A 157 7.29 -20.75 -14.32
CA THR A 157 6.70 -21.24 -15.58
C THR A 157 7.10 -20.33 -16.72
N GLN A 158 7.48 -20.91 -17.87
CA GLN A 158 7.76 -20.17 -19.08
C GLN A 158 6.46 -19.68 -19.73
N VAL A 159 6.31 -18.36 -19.86
CA VAL A 159 5.14 -17.74 -20.47
C VAL A 159 5.59 -16.96 -21.71
N PRO A 160 4.94 -17.16 -22.87
CA PRO A 160 5.28 -16.41 -24.07
C PRO A 160 4.91 -14.92 -23.90
N TYR A 161 5.80 -14.06 -24.34
CA TYR A 161 5.61 -12.62 -24.38
C TYR A 161 5.99 -12.08 -25.76
N ASP A 162 5.06 -11.33 -26.35
CA ASP A 162 5.30 -10.66 -27.64
C ASP A 162 5.99 -9.31 -27.38
N ARG A 163 7.26 -9.25 -27.77
CA ARG A 163 8.03 -8.03 -27.78
C ARG A 163 7.99 -7.43 -29.18
N CYS A 164 6.83 -6.86 -29.55
CA CYS A 164 6.62 -6.20 -30.85
C CYS A 164 6.89 -7.08 -32.08
N GLY A 165 6.43 -8.31 -32.06
CA GLY A 165 6.61 -9.28 -33.15
C GLY A 165 7.74 -10.26 -32.92
N GLU A 166 8.54 -10.10 -31.86
CA GLU A 166 9.50 -11.07 -31.39
C GLU A 166 8.93 -11.79 -30.16
N MET A 167 8.68 -13.09 -30.29
CA MET A 167 8.20 -13.91 -29.20
C MET A 167 9.36 -14.35 -28.32
N ILE A 168 9.37 -13.86 -27.09
CA ILE A 168 10.33 -14.28 -26.07
C ILE A 168 9.64 -15.06 -24.96
N MET A 169 10.38 -15.98 -24.34
CA MET A 169 9.87 -16.71 -23.18
C MET A 169 10.31 -16.02 -21.90
N VAL A 170 9.33 -15.66 -21.08
CA VAL A 170 9.56 -15.01 -19.77
C VAL A 170 9.28 -16.01 -18.68
N LYS A 171 10.19 -16.14 -17.73
CA LYS A 171 10.06 -17.02 -16.58
C LYS A 171 9.22 -16.33 -15.51
N MET A 172 7.99 -16.79 -15.31
CA MET A 172 7.06 -16.28 -14.31
C MET A 172 7.04 -17.18 -13.07
N PRO A 173 7.06 -16.62 -11.85
CA PRO A 173 6.88 -17.42 -10.64
C PRO A 173 5.51 -18.09 -10.63
N THR A 174 5.44 -19.31 -10.12
CA THR A 174 4.18 -20.02 -9.92
C THR A 174 3.39 -19.46 -8.74
N GLN A 175 2.07 -19.70 -8.70
CA GLN A 175 1.25 -19.30 -7.56
C GLN A 175 1.68 -19.98 -6.26
N LEU A 176 2.15 -21.22 -6.33
CA LEU A 176 2.64 -21.94 -5.14
C LEU A 176 3.92 -21.32 -4.58
N GLU A 177 4.87 -20.95 -5.44
CA GLU A 177 6.09 -20.23 -5.03
C GLU A 177 5.76 -18.88 -4.41
N ASN A 178 4.82 -18.15 -4.99
CA ASN A 178 4.38 -16.88 -4.48
C ASN A 178 3.70 -16.99 -3.09
N ILE A 179 2.85 -18.01 -2.87
CA ILE A 179 2.24 -18.30 -1.56
C ILE A 179 3.30 -18.78 -0.56
N ARG A 180 4.25 -19.62 -1.00
CA ARG A 180 5.36 -20.06 -0.15
C ARG A 180 6.22 -18.88 0.31
N PHE A 181 6.52 -17.94 -0.58
CA PHE A 181 7.20 -16.69 -0.23
C PHE A 181 6.39 -15.87 0.78
N PHE A 182 5.08 -15.72 0.57
CA PHE A 182 4.19 -15.03 1.51
C PHE A 182 4.26 -15.64 2.91
N LEU A 183 4.13 -16.95 3.03
CA LEU A 183 4.12 -17.64 4.32
C LEU A 183 5.50 -17.64 4.97
N SER A 184 6.57 -17.92 4.23
CA SER A 184 7.92 -18.04 4.79
C SER A 184 8.53 -16.68 5.12
N TYR A 185 8.44 -15.71 4.20
CA TYR A 185 9.06 -14.41 4.37
C TYR A 185 8.13 -13.42 5.07
N GLN A 186 6.94 -13.16 4.53
CA GLN A 186 6.08 -12.09 5.05
C GLN A 186 5.43 -12.48 6.37
N CYS A 187 4.87 -13.69 6.49
CA CYS A 187 4.23 -14.13 7.73
C CYS A 187 5.26 -14.57 8.77
N ASN A 188 6.12 -15.52 8.43
CA ASN A 188 7.03 -16.10 9.42
C ASN A 188 8.19 -15.16 9.76
N PHE A 189 8.97 -14.73 8.76
CA PHE A 189 10.15 -13.91 9.05
C PHE A 189 9.79 -12.47 9.41
N MET A 190 8.97 -11.78 8.61
CA MET A 190 8.66 -10.37 8.86
C MET A 190 7.65 -10.18 9.99
N TYR A 191 6.45 -10.74 9.86
CA TYR A 191 5.37 -10.50 10.81
C TYR A 191 5.70 -11.05 12.20
N TRP A 192 6.06 -12.35 12.32
CA TRP A 192 6.36 -12.95 13.62
C TRP A 192 7.57 -12.33 14.28
N ARG A 193 8.61 -11.98 13.54
CA ARG A 193 9.78 -11.27 14.09
C ARG A 193 9.40 -9.93 14.70
N TYR A 194 8.61 -9.10 14.00
CA TYR A 194 8.15 -7.82 14.52
C TYR A 194 7.16 -7.97 15.67
N PHE A 195 6.26 -8.94 15.58
CA PHE A 195 5.34 -9.24 16.68
C PHE A 195 6.09 -9.67 17.94
N MET A 196 6.99 -10.63 17.84
CA MET A 196 7.78 -11.12 18.97
C MET A 196 8.73 -10.05 19.52
N TRP A 197 9.19 -9.13 18.71
CA TRP A 197 10.04 -8.02 19.16
C TRP A 197 9.36 -7.13 20.20
N ASN A 198 8.05 -6.98 20.17
CA ASN A 198 7.30 -6.26 21.18
C ASN A 198 7.29 -6.99 22.55
N PHE A 199 7.45 -8.30 22.57
CA PHE A 199 7.38 -9.13 23.77
C PHE A 199 8.74 -9.62 24.26
N ALA A 200 9.60 -10.06 23.37
CA ALA A 200 10.89 -10.68 23.69
C ALA A 200 12.11 -9.77 23.44
N GLY A 201 12.03 -8.86 22.48
CA GLY A 201 13.18 -8.06 22.03
C GLY A 201 13.51 -6.87 22.92
N ARG A 202 12.61 -6.41 23.79
CA ARG A 202 12.85 -5.26 24.68
C ARG A 202 13.97 -5.49 25.69
N GLN A 203 14.21 -6.72 26.11
CA GLN A 203 15.31 -7.06 27.01
C GLN A 203 16.65 -7.14 26.28
N ASN A 204 16.65 -7.52 24.99
CA ASN A 204 17.88 -7.62 24.20
C ASN A 204 18.41 -6.29 23.69
N LEU A 205 17.57 -5.26 23.53
CA LEU A 205 18.04 -3.92 23.15
C LEU A 205 18.96 -3.30 24.22
N SER A 206 18.70 -3.56 25.49
CA SER A 206 19.61 -3.11 26.57
C SER A 206 20.92 -3.87 26.57
N LEU A 207 20.95 -5.14 26.15
CA LEU A 207 22.16 -5.96 26.06
C LEU A 207 22.99 -5.63 24.81
N ILE A 208 22.37 -5.27 23.68
CA ILE A 208 23.08 -4.80 22.49
C ILE A 208 23.84 -3.51 22.77
N HIS A 209 23.23 -2.56 23.47
CA HIS A 209 23.91 -1.33 23.87
C HIS A 209 25.02 -1.53 24.90
N ILE A 210 24.99 -2.61 25.68
CA ILE A 210 26.05 -2.95 26.65
C ILE A 210 27.19 -3.71 25.98
N SER A 211 26.91 -4.49 24.93
CA SER A 211 27.93 -5.32 24.26
C SER A 211 28.62 -4.66 23.07
N GLU A 212 28.06 -3.63 22.47
CA GLU A 212 28.69 -2.89 21.35
C GLU A 212 30.03 -2.21 21.76
N PRO A 213 30.15 -1.53 22.91
CA PRO A 213 31.44 -0.95 23.29
C PRO A 213 32.54 -1.97 23.50
N THR A 214 32.22 -3.21 23.89
CA THR A 214 33.20 -4.27 24.04
C THR A 214 33.65 -4.89 22.72
N ARG A 215 32.88 -4.82 21.69
CA ARG A 215 33.23 -5.33 20.36
C ARG A 215 34.16 -4.40 19.58
N HIS A 216 34.06 -3.08 19.79
CA HIS A 216 34.96 -2.10 19.20
C HIS A 216 36.35 -2.08 19.87
N SER A 217 36.48 -2.54 21.12
CA SER A 217 37.75 -2.59 21.82
C SER A 217 38.59 -3.85 21.49
N LEU A 218 38.00 -4.81 20.75
CA LEU A 218 38.71 -6.07 20.36
C LEU A 218 39.25 -6.03 18.91
N ILE A 219 39.07 -4.90 18.19
CA ILE A 219 39.51 -4.72 16.80
C ILE A 219 40.63 -3.65 16.69
N SER A 220 41.16 -3.17 17.80
CA SER A 220 42.34 -2.29 17.83
C SER A 220 43.62 -3.03 18.22
#